data_36a73fba959a274314b19f22920b8da7
#
_entry.id   36a73fba959a274314b19f22920b8da7
#
_cell.length_a   1.000
_cell.length_b   1.000
_cell.length_c   1.000
_cell.angle_alpha   90.00
_cell.angle_beta   90.00
_cell.angle_gamma   90.00
#
_symmetry.space_group_name_H-M   'P 1'
#
loop_
_entity.id
_entity.type
_entity.pdbx_description
1 polymer ?
#
loop_
_entity_poly.entity_id
_entity_poly.type
_entity_poly.pdbx_seq_one_letter_code
_entity_poly.pdbx_strand_id
1 'polypeptide(L)'
;AAGVNRPDLMQRAGLYPPPPGAPVTLGLEAAGEVVEVGSGVTRWHVGDKVTALLAGGGYAEYALAHEGAALPIPAGLSMIEAAALPETVMTVWANVFESAALKPNETLLVHGGASGIGTTAIQMARAFGARVFATAGDAEKVKLCEKLGAHRGINYRTEDFETVVRDLGGADVVLDMV
;
A
#
# COMPACT_ATOMS: atom_id res chain seq x y z
N ALA A 1 -14.80 -9.24 -1.41
CA ALA A 1 -14.04 -8.94 -0.18
C ALA A 1 -13.60 -7.47 -0.20
N ALA A 2 -13.35 -6.87 0.98
CA ALA A 2 -12.85 -5.50 1.11
C ALA A 2 -11.70 -5.47 2.12
N GLY A 3 -10.69 -4.65 1.86
CA GLY A 3 -9.62 -4.37 2.79
C GLY A 3 -10.04 -3.35 3.85
N VAL A 4 -9.32 -3.30 4.97
CA VAL A 4 -9.53 -2.34 6.05
C VAL A 4 -8.30 -1.49 6.24
N ASN A 5 -8.46 -0.18 6.10
CA ASN A 5 -7.37 0.77 6.10
C ASN A 5 -7.50 1.82 7.21
N ARG A 6 -6.39 2.45 7.59
CA ARG A 6 -6.39 3.52 8.59
C ARG A 6 -7.31 4.69 8.21
N PRO A 7 -7.35 5.16 6.95
CA PRO A 7 -8.27 6.20 6.52
C PRO A 7 -9.74 5.86 6.74
N ASP A 8 -10.18 4.61 6.65
CA ASP A 8 -11.55 4.20 6.94
C ASP A 8 -11.94 4.52 8.40
N LEU A 9 -11.01 4.28 9.34
CA LEU A 9 -11.23 4.61 10.74
C LEU A 9 -11.27 6.12 10.97
N MET A 10 -10.42 6.87 10.28
CA MET A 10 -10.39 8.32 10.34
C MET A 10 -11.64 8.93 9.70
N GLN A 11 -12.11 8.41 8.58
CA GLN A 11 -13.34 8.82 7.92
C GLN A 11 -14.54 8.57 8.83
N ARG A 12 -14.63 7.40 9.47
CA ARG A 12 -15.66 7.09 10.47
C ARG A 12 -15.66 8.07 11.63
N ALA A 13 -14.49 8.55 12.04
CA ALA A 13 -14.33 9.54 13.09
C ALA A 13 -14.54 11.00 12.65
N GLY A 14 -14.82 11.24 11.35
CA GLY A 14 -14.96 12.59 10.78
C GLY A 14 -13.64 13.35 10.58
N LEU A 15 -12.51 12.66 10.67
CA LEU A 15 -11.16 13.25 10.57
C LEU A 15 -10.56 13.14 9.15
N TYR A 16 -11.24 12.44 8.25
CA TYR A 16 -10.81 12.27 6.87
C TYR A 16 -12.04 12.35 5.95
N PRO A 17 -12.38 13.53 5.43
CA PRO A 17 -13.55 13.68 4.58
C PRO A 17 -13.37 12.94 3.26
N PRO A 18 -14.42 12.27 2.73
CA PRO A 18 -14.34 11.64 1.43
C PRO A 18 -14.16 12.70 0.32
N PRO A 19 -13.51 12.36 -0.80
CA PRO A 19 -13.45 13.25 -1.96
C PRO A 19 -14.85 13.64 -2.44
N PRO A 20 -15.01 14.82 -3.07
CA PRO A 20 -16.29 15.22 -3.66
C PRO A 20 -16.83 14.18 -4.64
N GLY A 21 -18.08 13.76 -4.46
CA GLY A 21 -18.73 12.74 -5.28
C GLY A 21 -18.44 11.29 -4.90
N ALA A 22 -17.58 11.05 -3.91
CA ALA A 22 -17.36 9.70 -3.39
C ALA A 22 -18.57 9.21 -2.59
N PRO A 23 -18.83 7.88 -2.56
CA PRO A 23 -19.84 7.29 -1.69
C PRO A 23 -19.59 7.61 -0.21
N VAL A 24 -20.67 7.79 0.56
CA VAL A 24 -20.56 7.94 2.04
C VAL A 24 -20.24 6.62 2.74
N THR A 25 -20.53 5.49 2.11
CA THR A 25 -20.13 4.16 2.59
C THR A 25 -18.62 4.04 2.56
N LEU A 26 -18.02 3.54 3.64
CA LEU A 26 -16.58 3.36 3.77
C LEU A 26 -16.05 2.25 2.87
N GLY A 27 -14.73 2.12 2.84
CA GLY A 27 -14.00 1.07 2.13
C GLY A 27 -13.30 1.61 0.89
N LEU A 28 -11.97 1.67 0.95
CA LEU A 28 -11.12 2.26 -0.10
C LEU A 28 -10.57 1.23 -1.08
N GLU A 29 -10.78 -0.05 -0.82
CA GLU A 29 -10.34 -1.13 -1.70
C GLU A 29 -11.25 -2.35 -1.60
N ALA A 30 -11.34 -3.08 -2.69
CA ALA A 30 -12.10 -4.32 -2.73
C ALA A 30 -11.55 -5.28 -3.78
N ALA A 31 -11.90 -6.57 -3.64
CA ALA A 31 -11.78 -7.56 -4.70
C ALA A 31 -13.11 -8.27 -4.89
N GLY A 32 -13.45 -8.52 -6.14
CA GLY A 32 -14.73 -9.09 -6.51
C GLY A 32 -14.76 -9.55 -7.96
N GLU A 33 -15.95 -9.94 -8.38
CA GLU A 33 -16.27 -10.27 -9.77
C GLU A 33 -17.02 -9.09 -10.41
N VAL A 34 -16.64 -8.74 -11.62
CA VAL A 34 -17.33 -7.71 -12.41
C VAL A 34 -18.72 -8.21 -12.79
N VAL A 35 -19.76 -7.54 -12.33
CA VAL A 35 -21.16 -7.90 -12.61
C VAL A 35 -21.80 -6.98 -13.65
N GLU A 36 -21.26 -5.79 -13.84
CA GLU A 36 -21.73 -4.79 -14.81
C GLU A 36 -20.56 -3.92 -15.25
N VAL A 37 -20.57 -3.45 -16.49
CA VAL A 37 -19.60 -2.50 -17.04
C VAL A 37 -20.30 -1.30 -17.67
N GLY A 38 -19.74 -0.11 -17.47
CA GLY A 38 -20.21 1.09 -18.15
C GLY A 38 -19.93 1.06 -19.65
N SER A 39 -20.68 1.84 -20.43
CA SER A 39 -20.62 1.85 -21.90
C SER A 39 -19.25 2.26 -22.47
N GLY A 40 -18.42 2.94 -21.69
CA GLY A 40 -17.05 3.34 -22.09
C GLY A 40 -15.94 2.39 -21.64
N VAL A 41 -16.27 1.35 -20.88
CA VAL A 41 -15.29 0.38 -20.38
C VAL A 41 -14.86 -0.57 -21.50
N THR A 42 -13.55 -0.68 -21.68
CA THR A 42 -12.96 -1.52 -22.73
C THR A 42 -12.01 -2.60 -22.18
N ARG A 43 -11.56 -2.42 -20.95
CA ARG A 43 -10.54 -3.27 -20.32
C ARG A 43 -11.12 -4.48 -19.58
N TRP A 44 -12.36 -4.38 -19.10
CA TRP A 44 -12.98 -5.39 -18.25
C TRP A 44 -14.30 -5.90 -18.84
N HIS A 45 -14.62 -7.15 -18.53
CA HIS A 45 -15.86 -7.81 -18.94
C HIS A 45 -16.58 -8.38 -17.72
N VAL A 46 -17.88 -8.57 -17.85
CA VAL A 46 -18.68 -9.28 -16.84
C VAL A 46 -18.11 -10.69 -16.64
N GLY A 47 -17.91 -11.06 -15.37
CA GLY A 47 -17.26 -12.32 -14.96
C GLY A 47 -15.77 -12.21 -14.66
N ASP A 48 -15.10 -11.09 -15.02
CA ASP A 48 -13.71 -10.91 -14.68
C ASP A 48 -13.53 -10.76 -13.16
N LYS A 49 -12.45 -11.36 -12.63
CA LYS A 49 -12.07 -11.23 -11.23
C LYS A 49 -11.03 -10.14 -11.07
N VAL A 50 -11.36 -9.12 -10.29
CA VAL A 50 -10.54 -7.91 -10.14
C VAL A 50 -10.32 -7.57 -8.68
N THR A 51 -9.25 -6.84 -8.43
CA THR A 51 -9.05 -6.06 -7.21
C THR A 51 -8.93 -4.60 -7.61
N ALA A 52 -9.47 -3.67 -6.80
CA ALA A 52 -9.55 -2.27 -7.20
C ALA A 52 -9.36 -1.31 -6.02
N LEU A 53 -8.69 -0.19 -6.30
CA LEU A 53 -8.71 0.99 -5.45
C LEU A 53 -10.02 1.75 -5.69
N LEU A 54 -10.66 2.19 -4.62
CA LEU A 54 -11.97 2.83 -4.62
C LEU A 54 -11.90 4.23 -3.98
N ALA A 55 -12.75 5.13 -4.42
CA ALA A 55 -12.94 6.41 -3.75
C ALA A 55 -13.79 6.29 -2.47
N GLY A 56 -14.37 5.14 -2.22
CA GLY A 56 -15.29 4.77 -1.15
C GLY A 56 -16.23 3.67 -1.60
N GLY A 57 -17.11 3.19 -0.71
CA GLY A 57 -18.15 2.22 -1.06
C GLY A 57 -17.71 0.74 -1.01
N GLY A 58 -16.47 0.43 -0.63
CA GLY A 58 -15.97 -0.95 -0.58
C GLY A 58 -16.65 -1.84 0.44
N TYR A 59 -17.25 -1.28 1.49
CA TYR A 59 -17.98 -2.04 2.52
C TYR A 59 -19.44 -2.27 2.13
N ALA A 60 -19.64 -2.80 0.94
CA ALA A 60 -20.94 -3.10 0.37
C ALA A 60 -20.89 -4.40 -0.44
N GLU A 61 -22.04 -4.94 -0.81
CA GLU A 61 -22.16 -6.11 -1.67
C GLU A 61 -21.70 -5.81 -3.11
N TYR A 62 -21.90 -4.57 -3.55
CA TYR A 62 -21.46 -4.04 -4.84
C TYR A 62 -20.72 -2.72 -4.65
N ALA A 63 -19.66 -2.51 -5.39
CA ALA A 63 -18.88 -1.28 -5.38
C ALA A 63 -18.61 -0.82 -6.81
N LEU A 64 -18.55 0.50 -7.00
CA LEU A 64 -18.19 1.10 -8.27
C LEU A 64 -16.69 1.34 -8.30
N ALA A 65 -16.00 0.80 -9.29
CA ALA A 65 -14.57 1.01 -9.52
C ALA A 65 -14.34 1.68 -10.89
N HIS A 66 -13.38 2.60 -10.95
CA HIS A 66 -12.90 3.11 -12.23
C HIS A 66 -12.05 2.02 -12.91
N GLU A 67 -12.23 1.81 -14.23
CA GLU A 67 -11.53 0.74 -14.95
C GLU A 67 -10.00 0.82 -14.84
N GLY A 68 -9.44 2.03 -14.79
CA GLY A 68 -8.01 2.27 -14.62
C GLY A 68 -7.48 2.00 -13.22
N ALA A 69 -8.36 1.95 -12.20
CA ALA A 69 -8.01 1.64 -10.82
C ALA A 69 -8.25 0.16 -10.46
N ALA A 70 -8.71 -0.63 -11.42
CA ALA A 70 -8.88 -2.07 -11.28
C ALA A 70 -7.69 -2.83 -11.87
N LEU A 71 -7.27 -3.88 -11.17
CA LEU A 71 -6.17 -4.77 -11.53
C LEU A 71 -6.65 -6.23 -11.56
N PRO A 72 -6.05 -7.08 -12.39
CA PRO A 72 -6.33 -8.51 -12.29
C PRO A 72 -5.85 -9.05 -10.94
N ILE A 73 -6.56 -10.02 -10.39
CA ILE A 73 -6.10 -10.71 -9.19
C ILE A 73 -4.82 -11.48 -9.53
N PRO A 74 -3.71 -11.28 -8.79
CA PRO A 74 -2.49 -12.04 -9.02
C PRO A 74 -2.71 -13.54 -8.86
N ALA A 75 -2.07 -14.33 -9.73
CA ALA A 75 -2.17 -15.79 -9.67
C ALA A 75 -1.72 -16.32 -8.29
N GLY A 76 -2.50 -17.22 -7.72
CA GLY A 76 -2.24 -17.83 -6.43
C GLY A 76 -2.83 -17.11 -5.23
N LEU A 77 -3.36 -15.89 -5.38
CA LEU A 77 -4.06 -15.18 -4.32
C LEU A 77 -5.56 -15.49 -4.32
N SER A 78 -6.11 -15.65 -3.14
CA SER A 78 -7.55 -15.67 -2.94
C SER A 78 -8.15 -14.27 -3.10
N MET A 79 -9.47 -14.19 -3.27
CA MET A 79 -10.22 -12.93 -3.29
C MET A 79 -10.02 -12.09 -2.02
N ILE A 80 -9.87 -12.77 -0.87
CA ILE A 80 -9.65 -12.11 0.42
C ILE A 80 -8.27 -11.47 0.48
N GLU A 81 -7.23 -12.17 0.05
CA GLU A 81 -5.86 -11.65 0.02
C GLU A 81 -5.73 -10.53 -1.01
N ALA A 82 -6.33 -10.68 -2.19
CA ALA A 82 -6.30 -9.68 -3.23
C ALA A 82 -6.99 -8.36 -2.82
N ALA A 83 -8.01 -8.43 -1.95
CA ALA A 83 -8.72 -7.24 -1.48
C ALA A 83 -7.87 -6.32 -0.59
N ALA A 84 -6.72 -6.76 -0.11
CA ALA A 84 -5.82 -5.99 0.75
C ALA A 84 -4.61 -5.40 -0.01
N LEU A 85 -4.60 -5.48 -1.34
CA LEU A 85 -3.47 -5.02 -2.15
C LEU A 85 -3.60 -3.59 -2.69
N PRO A 86 -4.74 -3.16 -3.24
CA PRO A 86 -4.81 -1.93 -4.04
C PRO A 86 -4.34 -0.68 -3.31
N GLU A 87 -4.82 -0.46 -2.08
CA GLU A 87 -4.49 0.72 -1.30
C GLU A 87 -2.98 0.82 -1.03
N THR A 88 -2.38 -0.27 -0.57
CA THR A 88 -0.96 -0.27 -0.21
C THR A 88 -0.06 -0.29 -1.43
N VAL A 89 -0.37 -1.11 -2.43
CA VAL A 89 0.45 -1.26 -3.64
C VAL A 89 0.43 0.02 -4.47
N MET A 90 -0.75 0.61 -4.71
CA MET A 90 -0.85 1.84 -5.50
C MET A 90 -0.26 3.04 -4.76
N THR A 91 -0.41 3.13 -3.45
CA THR A 91 0.23 4.18 -2.64
C THR A 91 1.76 4.09 -2.74
N VAL A 92 2.33 2.90 -2.56
CA VAL A 92 3.78 2.71 -2.68
C VAL A 92 4.25 2.98 -4.10
N TRP A 93 3.52 2.49 -5.11
CA TRP A 93 3.88 2.71 -6.51
C TRP A 93 3.93 4.20 -6.84
N ALA A 94 2.88 4.95 -6.55
CA ALA A 94 2.80 6.36 -6.86
C ALA A 94 3.87 7.19 -6.13
N ASN A 95 4.12 6.92 -4.85
CA ASN A 95 5.03 7.73 -4.06
C ASN A 95 6.51 7.33 -4.26
N VAL A 96 6.82 6.04 -4.25
CA VAL A 96 8.20 5.56 -4.27
C VAL A 96 8.75 5.44 -5.69
N PHE A 97 7.93 4.92 -6.63
CA PHE A 97 8.42 4.61 -7.98
C PHE A 97 8.09 5.68 -9.01
N GLU A 98 6.90 6.30 -8.97
CA GLU A 98 6.55 7.37 -9.91
C GLU A 98 7.07 8.72 -9.43
N SER A 99 6.75 9.14 -8.20
CA SER A 99 7.10 10.48 -7.71
C SER A 99 8.57 10.59 -7.29
N ALA A 100 9.06 9.67 -6.45
CA ALA A 100 10.44 9.68 -5.97
C ALA A 100 11.41 9.00 -6.95
N ALA A 101 10.89 8.24 -7.93
CA ALA A 101 11.64 7.59 -9.01
C ALA A 101 12.79 6.67 -8.50
N LEU A 102 12.55 5.92 -7.42
CA LEU A 102 13.51 4.98 -6.83
C LEU A 102 14.06 4.02 -7.89
N LYS A 103 15.38 3.88 -7.95
CA LYS A 103 16.07 3.04 -8.91
C LYS A 103 16.71 1.80 -8.25
N PRO A 104 17.03 0.77 -9.03
CA PRO A 104 17.85 -0.34 -8.54
C PRO A 104 19.18 0.15 -7.95
N ASN A 105 19.61 -0.46 -6.85
CA ASN A 105 20.80 -0.12 -6.06
C ASN A 105 20.72 1.18 -5.25
N GLU A 106 19.67 1.97 -5.38
CA GLU A 106 19.41 3.08 -4.46
C GLU A 106 18.88 2.57 -3.12
N THR A 107 18.94 3.43 -2.11
CA THR A 107 18.50 3.12 -0.74
C THR A 107 17.19 3.82 -0.42
N LEU A 108 16.17 3.05 -0.07
CA LEU A 108 14.90 3.54 0.46
C LEU A 108 14.90 3.45 2.00
N LEU A 109 14.59 4.56 2.66
CA LEU A 109 14.22 4.57 4.09
C LEU A 109 12.70 4.60 4.21
N VAL A 110 12.13 3.66 4.99
CA VAL A 110 10.70 3.59 5.26
C VAL A 110 10.44 3.87 6.74
N HIS A 111 9.78 4.97 7.06
CA HIS A 111 9.24 5.19 8.40
C HIS A 111 7.95 4.40 8.61
N GLY A 112 7.78 3.80 9.79
CA GLY A 112 6.64 2.93 10.08
C GLY A 112 6.65 1.62 9.27
N GLY A 113 7.82 0.98 9.15
CA GLY A 113 8.05 -0.21 8.32
C GLY A 113 7.12 -1.41 8.58
N ALA A 114 6.53 -1.51 9.78
CA ALA A 114 5.57 -2.57 10.11
C ALA A 114 4.10 -2.20 9.84
N SER A 115 3.82 -1.04 9.25
CA SER A 115 2.48 -0.66 8.77
C SER A 115 2.14 -1.40 7.46
N GLY A 116 0.87 -1.38 7.04
CA GLY A 116 0.46 -1.96 5.75
C GLY A 116 1.26 -1.40 4.57
N ILE A 117 1.41 -0.08 4.50
CA ILE A 117 2.23 0.57 3.47
C ILE A 117 3.71 0.22 3.66
N GLY A 118 4.23 0.24 4.90
CA GLY A 118 5.64 -0.06 5.18
C GLY A 118 6.03 -1.47 4.76
N THR A 119 5.22 -2.47 5.11
CA THR A 119 5.47 -3.86 4.70
C THR A 119 5.42 -4.06 3.20
N THR A 120 4.51 -3.34 2.52
CA THR A 120 4.41 -3.35 1.05
C THR A 120 5.63 -2.66 0.42
N ALA A 121 6.02 -1.48 0.92
CA ALA A 121 7.18 -0.73 0.42
C ALA A 121 8.49 -1.53 0.53
N ILE A 122 8.71 -2.20 1.67
CA ILE A 122 9.89 -3.05 1.86
C ILE A 122 9.95 -4.13 0.79
N GLN A 123 8.87 -4.88 0.60
CA GLN A 123 8.82 -5.99 -0.35
C GLN A 123 8.95 -5.51 -1.81
N MET A 124 8.22 -4.46 -2.19
CA MET A 124 8.29 -3.91 -3.54
C MET A 124 9.68 -3.36 -3.85
N ALA A 125 10.25 -2.51 -2.98
CA ALA A 125 11.58 -1.94 -3.22
C ALA A 125 12.67 -3.04 -3.32
N ARG A 126 12.58 -4.09 -2.49
CA ARG A 126 13.46 -5.26 -2.60
C ARG A 126 13.32 -5.98 -3.93
N ALA A 127 12.08 -6.20 -4.39
CA ALA A 127 11.82 -6.86 -5.67
C ALA A 127 12.36 -6.06 -6.85
N PHE A 128 12.40 -4.72 -6.74
CA PHE A 128 12.98 -3.81 -7.74
C PHE A 128 14.49 -3.58 -7.57
N GLY A 129 15.15 -4.32 -6.66
CA GLY A 129 16.60 -4.29 -6.51
C GLY A 129 17.14 -3.11 -5.69
N ALA A 130 16.29 -2.42 -4.93
CA ALA A 130 16.73 -1.37 -4.03
C ALA A 130 17.22 -1.93 -2.68
N ARG A 131 18.05 -1.17 -1.99
CA ARG A 131 18.40 -1.37 -0.61
C ARG A 131 17.33 -0.74 0.28
N VAL A 132 16.93 -1.40 1.37
CA VAL A 132 15.84 -0.89 2.22
C VAL A 132 16.28 -0.82 3.68
N PHE A 133 16.06 0.34 4.30
CA PHE A 133 16.07 0.53 5.75
C PHE A 133 14.65 0.82 6.22
N ALA A 134 14.28 0.36 7.42
CA ALA A 134 12.95 0.56 7.94
C ALA A 134 12.97 0.90 9.42
N THR A 135 12.21 1.91 9.85
CA THR A 135 12.05 2.22 11.26
C THR A 135 10.80 1.56 11.83
N ALA A 136 10.88 1.12 13.08
CA ALA A 136 9.75 0.56 13.83
C ALA A 136 9.90 0.86 15.32
N GLY A 137 8.80 0.72 16.10
CA GLY A 137 8.76 1.14 17.49
C GLY A 137 9.09 0.07 18.53
N ASP A 138 9.38 -1.16 18.11
CA ASP A 138 9.78 -2.26 19.00
C ASP A 138 10.58 -3.34 18.25
N ALA A 139 11.22 -4.22 19.00
CA ALA A 139 12.12 -5.23 18.45
C ALA A 139 11.39 -6.30 17.59
N GLU A 140 10.14 -6.61 17.88
CA GLU A 140 9.37 -7.59 17.11
C GLU A 140 9.03 -7.04 15.71
N LYS A 141 8.61 -5.77 15.66
CA LYS A 141 8.36 -5.07 14.39
C LYS A 141 9.62 -4.86 13.57
N VAL A 142 10.76 -4.58 14.22
CA VAL A 142 12.06 -4.52 13.55
C VAL A 142 12.37 -5.86 12.87
N LYS A 143 12.26 -6.97 13.59
CA LYS A 143 12.47 -8.32 13.04
C LYS A 143 11.50 -8.63 11.89
N LEU A 144 10.24 -8.18 11.98
CA LEU A 144 9.29 -8.33 10.89
C LEU A 144 9.77 -7.58 9.63
N CYS A 145 10.22 -6.34 9.76
CA CYS A 145 10.74 -5.57 8.63
C CYS A 145 11.94 -6.29 7.97
N GLU A 146 12.87 -6.80 8.75
CA GLU A 146 14.02 -7.54 8.25
C GLU A 146 13.62 -8.86 7.58
N LYS A 147 12.67 -9.59 8.16
CA LYS A 147 12.10 -10.82 7.57
C LYS A 147 11.44 -10.55 6.21
N LEU A 148 10.81 -9.38 6.04
CA LEU A 148 10.18 -8.95 4.78
C LEU A 148 11.19 -8.43 3.75
N GLY A 149 12.46 -8.28 4.13
CA GLY A 149 13.53 -7.93 3.21
C GLY A 149 14.22 -6.60 3.49
N ALA A 150 13.91 -5.89 4.58
CA ALA A 150 14.73 -4.74 4.96
C ALA A 150 16.15 -5.19 5.30
N HIS A 151 17.16 -4.48 4.78
CA HIS A 151 18.57 -4.74 5.08
C HIS A 151 18.93 -4.33 6.50
N ARG A 152 18.20 -3.35 7.05
CA ARG A 152 18.35 -2.88 8.42
C ARG A 152 16.99 -2.40 8.94
N GLY A 153 16.51 -3.03 9.99
CA GLY A 153 15.42 -2.53 10.80
C GLY A 153 15.97 -1.69 11.96
N ILE A 154 15.39 -0.54 12.24
CA ILE A 154 15.86 0.43 13.23
C ILE A 154 14.75 0.64 14.26
N ASN A 155 15.04 0.38 15.53
CA ASN A 155 14.12 0.71 16.60
C ASN A 155 14.30 2.17 17.02
N TYR A 156 13.45 3.07 16.51
CA TYR A 156 13.55 4.51 16.77
C TYR A 156 13.37 4.91 18.24
N ARG A 157 12.97 3.99 19.11
CA ARG A 157 12.88 4.25 20.57
C ARG A 157 14.21 4.04 21.30
N THR A 158 15.13 3.30 20.72
CA THR A 158 16.40 2.91 21.34
C THR A 158 17.61 3.27 20.48
N GLU A 159 17.39 3.63 19.21
CA GLU A 159 18.42 3.98 18.25
C GLU A 159 18.09 5.33 17.60
N ASP A 160 19.11 6.15 17.38
CA ASP A 160 18.99 7.35 16.53
C ASP A 160 19.06 6.93 15.06
N PHE A 161 17.89 6.88 14.41
CA PHE A 161 17.77 6.42 13.02
C PHE A 161 18.59 7.27 12.05
N GLU A 162 18.73 8.57 12.31
CA GLU A 162 19.49 9.48 11.45
C GLU A 162 20.98 9.08 11.44
N THR A 163 21.56 8.87 12.61
CA THR A 163 22.95 8.40 12.75
C THR A 163 23.13 7.03 12.09
N VAL A 164 22.23 6.08 12.37
CA VAL A 164 22.32 4.71 11.78
C VAL A 164 22.27 4.77 10.25
N VAL A 165 21.33 5.54 9.67
CA VAL A 165 21.20 5.65 8.22
C VAL A 165 22.40 6.34 7.59
N ARG A 166 22.92 7.40 8.23
CA ARG A 166 24.13 8.13 7.78
C ARG A 166 25.36 7.21 7.75
N ASP A 167 25.57 6.46 8.82
CA ASP A 167 26.71 5.52 8.95
C ASP A 167 26.67 4.38 7.94
N LEU A 168 25.48 4.05 7.46
CA LEU A 168 25.25 3.04 6.43
C LEU A 168 25.25 3.59 4.98
N GLY A 169 25.58 4.86 4.81
CA GLY A 169 25.72 5.49 3.49
C GLY A 169 24.56 6.37 3.05
N GLY A 170 23.59 6.61 3.93
CA GLY A 170 22.44 7.49 3.64
C GLY A 170 21.26 6.76 3.00
N ALA A 171 20.26 7.55 2.62
CA ALA A 171 19.09 7.12 1.87
C ALA A 171 18.86 8.08 0.68
N ASP A 172 18.55 7.53 -0.49
CA ASP A 172 18.23 8.30 -1.70
C ASP A 172 16.76 8.73 -1.70
N VAL A 173 15.90 7.89 -1.16
CA VAL A 173 14.46 8.12 -1.06
C VAL A 173 13.99 7.85 0.38
N VAL A 174 13.11 8.69 0.89
CA VAL A 174 12.45 8.51 2.19
C VAL A 174 10.95 8.44 1.99
N LEU A 175 10.34 7.35 2.45
CA LEU A 175 8.88 7.22 2.55
C LEU A 175 8.49 7.47 4.01
N ASP A 176 7.91 8.64 4.26
CA ASP A 176 7.42 9.04 5.57
C ASP A 176 5.89 9.08 5.59
N MET A 177 5.30 8.31 6.50
CA MET A 177 3.86 8.19 6.67
C MET A 177 3.45 8.17 8.14
N VAL A 178 4.27 8.78 8.99
CA VAL A 178 4.08 8.83 10.45
C VAL A 178 3.72 10.23 10.90
#